data_a0f6eac2eed9433db43c1ba981995e35
#
_entry.id   a0f6eac2eed9433db43c1ba981995e35
#
_cell.length_a   1.000
_cell.length_b   1.000
_cell.length_c   1.000
_cell.angle_alpha   90.00
_cell.angle_beta   90.00
_cell.angle_gamma   90.00
#
_symmetry.space_group_name_H-M   'P 1'
#
loop_
_entity.id
_entity.type
_entity.pdbx_description
1 polymer ?
#
loop_
_entity_poly.entity_id
_entity_poly.type
_entity_poly.pdbx_seq_one_letter_code
_entity_poly.pdbx_strand_id
1 'polypeptide(L)'
;MKSLWLSSLLIFFLSCVITSKLSKRKETSDTTTIQNYFSNKGNTFQYKTDVTIYGKFFSGILFIKFTNDTTCRVAFTTPPGAKLFEMQLTPKTSTTFEVIKQMDRAIVIKAIQKNIRMFVMLDNFIGETKKVENSEENKLLVYRKSTPDLIYQFYKAKEGSIIKIEALNKKYILKTGLVAKDFENGIPKDVLIKNYNFKLTLHLIKL
;
A
#
# COMPACT_ATOMS: atom_id res chain seq x y z
N MET A 1 -24.93 -4.97 -57.67
CA MET A 1 -24.94 -3.90 -56.64
C MET A 1 -25.28 -4.55 -55.30
N LYS A 2 -24.30 -4.86 -54.51
CA LYS A 2 -24.48 -5.28 -53.10
C LYS A 2 -23.44 -4.54 -52.29
N SER A 3 -23.92 -3.53 -51.56
CA SER A 3 -23.15 -2.69 -50.67
C SER A 3 -22.73 -3.52 -49.46
N LEU A 4 -21.44 -3.70 -49.26
CA LEU A 4 -20.82 -4.28 -48.09
C LEU A 4 -20.75 -3.21 -46.99
N TRP A 5 -21.58 -3.32 -46.00
CA TRP A 5 -21.47 -2.57 -44.77
C TRP A 5 -20.34 -3.15 -43.93
N LEU A 6 -19.17 -2.56 -44.01
CA LEU A 6 -18.13 -2.76 -43.04
C LEU A 6 -18.44 -1.91 -41.82
N SER A 7 -19.17 -2.50 -40.88
CA SER A 7 -19.29 -1.97 -39.51
C SER A 7 -17.93 -2.18 -38.81
N SER A 8 -17.08 -1.17 -38.92
CA SER A 8 -15.88 -1.06 -38.09
C SER A 8 -16.32 -0.82 -36.65
N LEU A 9 -16.42 -1.90 -35.87
CA LEU A 9 -16.64 -1.84 -34.43
C LEU A 9 -15.34 -1.35 -33.78
N LEU A 10 -15.19 -0.04 -33.72
CA LEU A 10 -14.11 0.61 -33.01
C LEU A 10 -14.41 0.47 -31.50
N ILE A 11 -13.98 -0.66 -30.95
CA ILE A 11 -13.99 -0.87 -29.49
C ILE A 11 -12.92 0.05 -28.91
N PHE A 12 -13.33 1.24 -28.55
CA PHE A 12 -12.57 2.09 -27.65
C PHE A 12 -12.46 1.39 -26.30
N PHE A 13 -11.35 0.70 -26.07
CA PHE A 13 -10.91 0.36 -24.73
C PHE A 13 -10.64 1.67 -23.99
N LEU A 14 -11.69 2.22 -23.38
CA LEU A 14 -11.56 3.25 -22.37
C LEU A 14 -10.85 2.61 -21.18
N SER A 15 -9.52 2.57 -21.25
CA SER A 15 -8.66 2.30 -20.12
C SER A 15 -8.92 3.43 -19.11
N CYS A 16 -9.81 3.19 -18.16
CA CYS A 16 -10.11 4.13 -17.09
C CYS A 16 -8.88 4.27 -16.20
N VAL A 17 -8.04 5.24 -16.52
CA VAL A 17 -6.85 5.58 -15.72
C VAL A 17 -7.33 6.28 -14.47
N ILE A 18 -7.24 5.60 -13.32
CA ILE A 18 -7.60 6.18 -12.03
C ILE A 18 -6.50 7.18 -11.63
N THR A 19 -6.83 8.46 -11.65
CA THR A 19 -5.98 9.54 -11.16
C THR A 19 -6.46 10.01 -9.79
N SER A 20 -5.53 10.39 -8.91
CA SER A 20 -5.90 10.99 -7.63
C SER A 20 -6.53 12.38 -7.85
N LYS A 21 -7.68 12.64 -7.22
CA LYS A 21 -8.35 13.96 -7.26
C LYS A 21 -7.46 15.12 -6.75
N LEU A 22 -6.45 14.80 -5.93
CA LEU A 22 -5.53 15.78 -5.35
C LEU A 22 -4.25 15.97 -6.16
N SER A 23 -4.14 15.32 -7.32
CA SER A 23 -2.90 15.28 -8.11
C SER A 23 -2.34 16.66 -8.50
N LYS A 24 -3.21 17.62 -8.79
CA LYS A 24 -2.85 18.94 -9.30
C LYS A 24 -2.83 20.05 -8.26
N ARG A 25 -3.06 19.74 -6.97
CA ARG A 25 -3.12 20.76 -5.92
C ARG A 25 -1.75 21.20 -5.49
N LYS A 26 -1.65 22.51 -5.20
CA LYS A 26 -0.41 23.13 -4.73
C LYS A 26 -0.07 22.64 -3.30
N GLU A 27 1.20 22.39 -3.06
CA GLU A 27 1.75 22.11 -1.74
C GLU A 27 1.91 23.43 -0.97
N THR A 28 1.63 23.40 0.32
CA THR A 28 1.90 24.54 1.22
C THR A 28 3.34 24.46 1.73
N SER A 29 3.81 25.55 2.36
CA SER A 29 5.09 25.57 3.07
C SER A 29 5.07 24.73 4.35
N ASP A 30 3.88 24.36 4.85
CA ASP A 30 3.76 23.58 6.08
C ASP A 30 4.30 22.17 5.86
N THR A 31 5.30 21.81 6.66
CA THR A 31 5.91 20.49 6.67
C THR A 31 5.60 19.75 7.97
N THR A 32 5.50 18.45 7.91
CA THR A 32 5.32 17.60 9.09
C THR A 32 5.91 16.22 8.87
N THR A 33 6.19 15.54 9.96
CA THR A 33 6.58 14.12 9.93
C THR A 33 5.35 13.27 10.20
N ILE A 34 5.08 12.33 9.31
CA ILE A 34 4.00 11.36 9.50
C ILE A 34 4.47 10.28 10.49
N GLN A 35 3.66 9.97 11.47
CA GLN A 35 3.95 8.91 12.43
C GLN A 35 3.56 7.54 11.86
N ASN A 36 4.37 6.53 12.19
CA ASN A 36 4.11 5.14 11.86
C ASN A 36 2.97 4.58 12.73
N TYR A 37 2.17 3.65 12.20
CA TYR A 37 1.21 2.86 12.99
C TYR A 37 1.88 2.03 14.10
N PHE A 38 3.10 1.58 13.85
CA PHE A 38 3.82 0.63 14.71
C PHE A 38 4.93 1.35 15.49
N SER A 39 4.54 2.15 16.48
CA SER A 39 5.50 2.94 17.29
C SER A 39 6.24 2.14 18.35
N ASN A 40 5.78 0.93 18.71
CA ASN A 40 6.33 0.13 19.79
C ASN A 40 7.34 -0.90 19.27
N LYS A 41 8.61 -0.66 19.57
CA LYS A 41 9.72 -1.59 19.29
C LYS A 41 9.56 -2.90 20.05
N GLY A 42 9.97 -3.99 19.44
CA GLY A 42 10.00 -5.32 20.07
C GLY A 42 8.67 -6.08 20.06
N ASN A 43 7.56 -5.41 19.81
CA ASN A 43 6.27 -6.07 19.71
C ASN A 43 6.12 -6.81 18.37
N THR A 44 5.44 -7.95 18.42
CA THR A 44 5.01 -8.67 17.22
C THR A 44 3.53 -8.40 16.99
N PHE A 45 3.22 -7.87 15.82
CA PHE A 45 1.86 -7.63 15.39
C PHE A 45 1.41 -8.78 14.51
N GLN A 46 0.18 -9.23 14.71
CA GLN A 46 -0.40 -10.36 14.00
C GLN A 46 -1.67 -9.92 13.28
N TYR A 47 -1.78 -10.32 12.01
CA TYR A 47 -2.96 -10.06 11.20
C TYR A 47 -3.40 -11.34 10.50
N LYS A 48 -4.65 -11.73 10.66
CA LYS A 48 -5.27 -12.64 9.70
C LYS A 48 -5.25 -11.96 8.35
N THR A 49 -4.66 -12.61 7.36
CA THR A 49 -4.37 -11.96 6.08
C THR A 49 -4.83 -12.83 4.92
N ASP A 50 -5.62 -12.21 4.06
CA ASP A 50 -6.05 -12.79 2.79
C ASP A 50 -5.31 -12.09 1.65
N VAL A 51 -4.66 -12.87 0.80
CA VAL A 51 -3.88 -12.40 -0.34
C VAL A 51 -4.46 -12.99 -1.62
N THR A 52 -4.91 -12.14 -2.53
CA THR A 52 -5.35 -12.55 -3.87
C THR A 52 -4.34 -12.07 -4.90
N ILE A 53 -3.75 -13.01 -5.66
CA ILE A 53 -2.76 -12.72 -6.69
C ILE A 53 -3.17 -13.42 -8.00
N TYR A 54 -3.48 -12.66 -9.06
CA TYR A 54 -3.92 -13.20 -10.36
C TYR A 54 -5.03 -14.27 -10.24
N GLY A 55 -5.98 -14.04 -9.31
CA GLY A 55 -7.09 -14.96 -9.06
C GLY A 55 -6.75 -16.15 -8.14
N LYS A 56 -5.51 -16.35 -7.74
CA LYS A 56 -5.11 -17.31 -6.71
C LYS A 56 -5.31 -16.68 -5.34
N PHE A 57 -5.90 -17.43 -4.43
CA PHE A 57 -6.18 -17.02 -3.08
C PHE A 57 -5.28 -17.74 -2.07
N PHE A 58 -4.74 -16.97 -1.13
CA PHE A 58 -3.94 -17.48 -0.01
C PHE A 58 -4.45 -16.81 1.26
N SER A 59 -4.70 -17.60 2.31
CA SER A 59 -5.09 -17.10 3.62
C SER A 59 -4.14 -17.61 4.69
N GLY A 60 -3.87 -16.77 5.69
CA GLY A 60 -2.94 -17.13 6.75
C GLY A 60 -2.79 -16.03 7.79
N ILE A 61 -1.70 -16.10 8.54
CA ILE A 61 -1.33 -15.12 9.56
C ILE A 61 -0.06 -14.40 9.12
N LEU A 62 -0.14 -13.08 9.01
CA LEU A 62 0.99 -12.21 8.77
C LEU A 62 1.55 -11.74 10.12
N PHE A 63 2.80 -12.07 10.39
CA PHE A 63 3.56 -11.61 11.54
C PHE A 63 4.44 -10.44 11.11
N ILE A 64 4.41 -9.35 11.88
CA ILE A 64 5.21 -8.15 11.66
C ILE A 64 5.98 -7.87 12.94
N LYS A 65 7.30 -7.90 12.89
CA LYS A 65 8.17 -7.63 14.04
C LYS A 65 9.23 -6.60 13.68
N PHE A 66 9.28 -5.50 14.42
CA PHE A 66 10.36 -4.55 14.33
C PHE A 66 11.52 -4.99 15.21
N THR A 67 12.67 -5.26 14.61
CA THR A 67 13.88 -5.62 15.35
C THR A 67 14.62 -4.38 15.86
N ASN A 68 14.44 -3.27 15.17
CA ASN A 68 14.86 -1.92 15.55
C ASN A 68 13.98 -0.88 14.83
N ASP A 69 14.28 0.41 14.96
CA ASP A 69 13.47 1.50 14.39
C ASP A 69 13.31 1.44 12.86
N THR A 70 14.24 0.80 12.20
CA THR A 70 14.36 0.84 10.74
C THR A 70 14.27 -0.54 10.09
N THR A 71 14.28 -1.63 10.88
CA THR A 71 14.27 -2.99 10.35
C THR A 71 13.01 -3.73 10.79
N CYS A 72 12.26 -4.17 9.82
CA CYS A 72 11.04 -4.94 10.01
C CYS A 72 11.20 -6.34 9.42
N ARG A 73 10.93 -7.37 10.21
CA ARG A 73 10.83 -8.76 9.77
C ARG A 73 9.36 -9.14 9.62
N VAL A 74 9.03 -9.77 8.50
CA VAL A 74 7.66 -10.12 8.14
C VAL A 74 7.63 -11.58 7.70
N ALA A 75 6.72 -12.35 8.30
CA ALA A 75 6.46 -13.73 7.92
C ALA A 75 4.97 -13.93 7.66
N PHE A 76 4.62 -14.60 6.58
CA PHE A 76 3.26 -15.00 6.27
C PHE A 76 3.18 -16.52 6.28
N THR A 77 2.31 -17.06 7.15
CA THR A 77 2.19 -18.49 7.39
C THR A 77 0.76 -18.95 7.24
N THR A 78 0.58 -20.20 6.84
CA THR A 78 -0.73 -20.87 6.98
C THR A 78 -1.08 -21.08 8.45
N PRO A 79 -2.36 -21.32 8.82
CA PRO A 79 -2.73 -21.64 10.20
C PRO A 79 -1.95 -22.82 10.81
N PRO A 80 -1.67 -23.93 10.07
CA PRO A 80 -0.81 -25.01 10.60
C PRO A 80 0.69 -24.64 10.69
N GLY A 81 1.10 -23.41 10.33
CA GLY A 81 2.46 -22.93 10.53
C GLY A 81 3.39 -23.06 9.32
N ALA A 82 2.93 -23.58 8.18
CA ALA A 82 3.75 -23.61 6.98
C ALA A 82 3.97 -22.19 6.43
N LYS A 83 5.23 -21.80 6.19
CA LYS A 83 5.56 -20.48 5.67
C LYS A 83 5.16 -20.34 4.22
N LEU A 84 4.47 -19.24 3.89
CA LEU A 84 4.17 -18.83 2.54
C LEU A 84 5.23 -17.87 2.00
N PHE A 85 5.70 -16.96 2.83
CA PHE A 85 6.92 -16.17 2.61
C PHE A 85 7.50 -15.64 3.91
N GLU A 86 8.80 -15.34 3.89
CA GLU A 86 9.49 -14.60 4.94
C GLU A 86 10.42 -13.57 4.31
N MET A 87 10.41 -12.35 4.83
CA MET A 87 11.25 -11.26 4.35
C MET A 87 11.69 -10.32 5.46
N GLN A 88 12.81 -9.65 5.23
CA GLN A 88 13.28 -8.54 6.04
C GLN A 88 13.27 -7.27 5.20
N LEU A 89 12.74 -6.22 5.77
CA LEU A 89 12.61 -4.90 5.16
C LEU A 89 13.43 -3.90 5.96
N THR A 90 14.27 -3.14 5.27
CA THR A 90 15.01 -1.99 5.81
C THR A 90 14.68 -0.76 4.96
N PRO A 91 15.02 0.46 5.33
CA PRO A 91 14.77 1.64 4.49
C PRO A 91 15.39 1.54 3.09
N LYS A 92 16.50 0.83 2.95
CA LYS A 92 17.23 0.72 1.66
C LYS A 92 17.01 -0.58 0.93
N THR A 93 16.75 -1.68 1.65
CA THR A 93 16.75 -3.03 1.07
C THR A 93 15.52 -3.84 1.46
N SER A 94 15.22 -4.84 0.66
CA SER A 94 14.24 -5.88 0.98
C SER A 94 14.87 -7.22 0.64
N THR A 95 15.04 -8.08 1.65
CA THR A 95 15.61 -9.43 1.49
C THR A 95 14.50 -10.45 1.71
N THR A 96 14.29 -11.34 0.74
CA THR A 96 13.38 -12.49 0.88
C THR A 96 14.19 -13.70 1.27
N PHE A 97 13.84 -14.34 2.37
CA PHE A 97 14.50 -15.56 2.86
C PHE A 97 13.78 -16.81 2.36
N GLU A 98 12.47 -16.76 2.30
CA GLU A 98 11.64 -17.90 1.92
C GLU A 98 10.42 -17.42 1.16
N VAL A 99 10.01 -18.17 0.14
CA VAL A 99 8.78 -17.95 -0.61
C VAL A 99 8.33 -19.24 -1.29
N ILE A 100 7.04 -19.53 -1.23
CA ILE A 100 6.49 -20.70 -1.92
C ILE A 100 6.52 -20.52 -3.46
N LYS A 101 6.68 -21.60 -4.18
CA LYS A 101 6.78 -21.64 -5.66
C LYS A 101 5.66 -20.85 -6.37
N GLN A 102 4.44 -20.86 -5.81
CA GLN A 102 3.29 -20.17 -6.40
C GLN A 102 3.41 -18.65 -6.35
N MET A 103 4.18 -18.12 -5.39
CA MET A 103 4.45 -16.69 -5.22
C MET A 103 5.85 -16.28 -5.72
N ASP A 104 6.71 -17.26 -6.06
CA ASP A 104 8.10 -17.05 -6.45
C ASP A 104 8.21 -16.52 -7.89
N ARG A 105 7.72 -15.30 -8.08
CA ARG A 105 7.92 -14.51 -9.30
C ARG A 105 8.41 -13.14 -8.88
N ALA A 106 9.49 -12.66 -9.46
CA ALA A 106 10.09 -11.38 -9.08
C ALA A 106 9.11 -10.21 -9.03
N ILE A 107 8.15 -10.15 -9.96
CA ILE A 107 7.11 -9.12 -9.98
C ILE A 107 6.14 -9.24 -8.80
N VAL A 108 5.78 -10.46 -8.40
CA VAL A 108 4.90 -10.74 -7.24
C VAL A 108 5.62 -10.36 -5.95
N ILE A 109 6.84 -10.84 -5.77
CA ILE A 109 7.66 -10.55 -4.58
C ILE A 109 7.85 -9.03 -4.42
N LYS A 110 8.25 -8.32 -5.49
CA LYS A 110 8.41 -6.86 -5.46
C LYS A 110 7.10 -6.13 -5.13
N ALA A 111 5.95 -6.62 -5.63
CA ALA A 111 4.66 -6.02 -5.32
C ALA A 111 4.26 -6.25 -3.86
N ILE A 112 4.44 -7.46 -3.31
CA ILE A 112 4.20 -7.77 -1.90
C ILE A 112 5.12 -6.91 -1.02
N GLN A 113 6.41 -6.86 -1.31
CA GLN A 113 7.38 -6.02 -0.58
C GLN A 113 6.92 -4.57 -0.54
N LYS A 114 6.54 -3.97 -1.69
CA LYS A 114 6.05 -2.58 -1.76
C LYS A 114 4.79 -2.36 -0.93
N ASN A 115 3.84 -3.30 -0.99
CA ASN A 115 2.60 -3.21 -0.22
C ASN A 115 2.87 -3.25 1.29
N ILE A 116 3.72 -4.18 1.73
CA ILE A 116 4.07 -4.30 3.16
C ILE A 116 4.87 -3.08 3.60
N ARG A 117 5.85 -2.61 2.82
CA ARG A 117 6.61 -1.39 3.12
C ARG A 117 5.67 -0.18 3.29
N MET A 118 4.66 -0.05 2.44
CA MET A 118 3.65 1.01 2.56
C MET A 118 2.83 0.85 3.83
N PHE A 119 2.44 -0.37 4.20
CA PHE A 119 1.69 -0.65 5.42
C PHE A 119 2.52 -0.40 6.67
N VAL A 120 3.73 -0.93 6.74
CA VAL A 120 4.64 -0.69 7.87
C VAL A 120 5.31 0.67 7.82
N MET A 121 5.04 1.42 6.77
CA MET A 121 5.48 2.80 6.59
C MET A 121 7.01 3.00 6.65
N LEU A 122 7.79 2.02 6.21
CA LEU A 122 9.27 2.05 6.28
C LEU A 122 9.91 3.12 5.39
N ASP A 123 9.40 3.30 4.16
CA ASP A 123 10.01 4.17 3.15
C ASP A 123 9.59 5.63 3.28
N ASN A 124 8.53 5.88 4.06
CA ASN A 124 7.74 7.08 3.92
C ASN A 124 8.06 8.14 4.96
N PHE A 125 8.89 7.79 5.96
CA PHE A 125 9.06 8.59 7.16
C PHE A 125 10.44 9.21 7.32
N ILE A 126 11.35 8.87 6.42
CA ILE A 126 12.65 9.54 6.38
C ILE A 126 12.47 10.84 5.57
N GLY A 127 12.25 11.94 6.29
CA GLY A 127 12.15 13.28 5.74
C GLY A 127 10.74 13.87 5.80
N GLU A 128 10.67 15.14 5.46
CA GLU A 128 9.47 15.96 5.59
C GLU A 128 8.41 15.61 4.55
N THR A 129 7.16 15.63 4.99
CA THR A 129 5.98 15.61 4.12
C THR A 129 5.44 17.04 4.02
N LYS A 130 4.94 17.41 2.86
CA LYS A 130 4.30 18.71 2.64
C LYS A 130 2.80 18.57 2.72
N LYS A 131 2.17 19.49 3.43
CA LYS A 131 0.71 19.60 3.46
C LYS A 131 0.21 20.01 2.08
N VAL A 132 -0.87 19.40 1.64
CA VAL A 132 -1.58 19.77 0.42
C VAL A 132 -2.84 20.52 0.81
N GLU A 133 -3.06 21.73 0.26
CA GLU A 133 -4.30 22.46 0.48
C GLU A 133 -5.51 21.60 0.11
N ASN A 134 -6.43 21.47 1.06
CA ASN A 134 -7.62 20.66 0.87
C ASN A 134 -8.76 21.51 0.33
N SER A 135 -9.53 20.98 -0.60
CA SER A 135 -10.84 21.48 -0.89
C SER A 135 -11.84 20.94 0.12
N GLU A 136 -12.84 21.70 0.34
CA GLU A 136 -13.94 21.65 1.28
C GLU A 136 -14.65 20.30 1.50
N GLU A 137 -14.45 19.33 0.61
CA GLU A 137 -15.22 18.07 0.63
C GLU A 137 -14.86 17.08 1.75
N ASN A 138 -13.64 17.16 2.28
CA ASN A 138 -13.22 16.14 3.25
C ASN A 138 -12.48 16.77 4.42
N LYS A 139 -13.00 16.56 5.60
CA LYS A 139 -12.41 16.86 6.91
C LYS A 139 -11.03 16.20 7.15
N LEU A 140 -10.29 15.86 6.09
CA LEU A 140 -9.03 15.16 6.12
C LEU A 140 -7.87 16.10 5.82
N LEU A 141 -6.81 15.98 6.60
CA LEU A 141 -5.52 16.60 6.28
C LEU A 141 -4.79 15.68 5.29
N VAL A 142 -4.29 16.26 4.22
CA VAL A 142 -3.56 15.50 3.21
C VAL A 142 -2.11 15.96 3.18
N TYR A 143 -1.20 15.00 3.26
CA TYR A 143 0.23 15.22 3.19
C TYR A 143 0.79 14.49 1.98
N ARG A 144 1.80 15.09 1.35
CA ARG A 144 2.46 14.52 0.17
C ARG A 144 3.95 14.37 0.40
N LYS A 145 4.48 13.22 -0.02
CA LYS A 145 5.90 12.96 -0.09
C LYS A 145 6.29 12.43 -1.45
N SER A 146 7.25 13.08 -2.09
CA SER A 146 7.82 12.62 -3.35
C SER A 146 9.10 11.82 -3.09
N THR A 147 9.20 10.66 -3.71
CA THR A 147 10.40 9.84 -3.80
C THR A 147 10.89 9.80 -5.26
N PRO A 148 12.07 9.24 -5.59
CA PRO A 148 12.52 9.13 -6.98
C PRO A 148 11.48 8.46 -7.89
N ASP A 149 10.81 7.40 -7.43
CA ASP A 149 9.91 6.58 -8.26
C ASP A 149 8.43 6.92 -8.10
N LEU A 150 8.01 7.31 -6.89
CA LEU A 150 6.61 7.44 -6.50
C LEU A 150 6.34 8.77 -5.79
N ILE A 151 5.07 9.14 -5.79
CA ILE A 151 4.51 10.19 -4.96
C ILE A 151 3.53 9.51 -4.01
N TYR A 152 3.74 9.70 -2.71
CA TYR A 152 2.83 9.21 -1.67
C TYR A 152 1.91 10.33 -1.22
N GLN A 153 0.62 10.02 -1.06
CA GLN A 153 -0.37 10.89 -0.45
C GLN A 153 -0.93 10.21 0.78
N PHE A 154 -0.85 10.88 1.92
CA PHE A 154 -1.34 10.40 3.22
C PHE A 154 -2.57 11.20 3.61
N TYR A 155 -3.64 10.51 3.91
CA TYR A 155 -4.91 11.10 4.32
C TYR A 155 -5.07 10.87 5.81
N LYS A 156 -4.90 11.96 6.57
CA LYS A 156 -4.95 11.96 8.03
C LYS A 156 -6.32 12.43 8.50
N ALA A 157 -6.99 11.64 9.33
CA ALA A 157 -8.21 12.06 10.01
C ALA A 157 -7.93 13.12 11.07
N LYS A 158 -8.96 13.84 11.52
CA LYS A 158 -8.81 14.91 12.52
C LYS A 158 -8.27 14.40 13.86
N GLU A 159 -8.63 13.19 14.25
CA GLU A 159 -8.15 12.50 15.43
C GLU A 159 -6.68 12.09 15.35
N GLY A 160 -6.05 12.23 14.19
CA GLY A 160 -4.62 11.99 13.99
C GLY A 160 -4.24 10.73 13.26
N SER A 161 -5.15 9.77 13.07
CA SER A 161 -4.87 8.51 12.38
C SER A 161 -4.73 8.68 10.87
N ILE A 162 -3.80 7.96 10.26
CA ILE A 162 -3.69 7.87 8.80
C ILE A 162 -4.68 6.80 8.32
N ILE A 163 -5.77 7.22 7.70
CA ILE A 163 -6.84 6.32 7.25
C ILE A 163 -6.69 5.86 5.81
N LYS A 164 -5.83 6.51 5.02
CA LYS A 164 -5.60 6.15 3.63
C LYS A 164 -4.21 6.57 3.19
N ILE A 165 -3.57 5.73 2.37
CA ILE A 165 -2.31 6.03 1.70
C ILE A 165 -2.49 5.70 0.22
N GLU A 166 -2.08 6.62 -0.66
CA GLU A 166 -2.03 6.42 -2.10
C GLU A 166 -0.60 6.53 -2.59
N ALA A 167 -0.15 5.53 -3.35
CA ALA A 167 1.11 5.59 -4.08
C ALA A 167 0.83 5.83 -5.56
N LEU A 168 1.34 6.94 -6.09
CA LEU A 168 1.15 7.39 -7.45
C LEU A 168 2.49 7.41 -8.20
N ASN A 169 2.46 7.26 -9.50
CA ASN A 169 3.65 7.54 -10.30
C ASN A 169 3.84 9.06 -10.49
N LYS A 170 4.93 9.45 -11.16
CA LYS A 170 5.22 10.88 -11.44
C LYS A 170 4.20 11.59 -12.35
N LYS A 171 3.33 10.85 -13.02
CA LYS A 171 2.19 11.37 -13.79
C LYS A 171 0.89 11.37 -12.96
N TYR A 172 0.98 11.20 -11.64
CA TYR A 172 -0.15 11.15 -10.71
C TYR A 172 -1.17 10.02 -10.98
N ILE A 173 -0.72 8.95 -11.65
CA ILE A 173 -1.56 7.77 -11.87
C ILE A 173 -1.45 6.87 -10.64
N LEU A 174 -2.58 6.51 -10.06
CA LEU A 174 -2.65 5.65 -8.88
C LEU A 174 -2.12 4.24 -9.20
N LYS A 175 -1.15 3.79 -8.43
CA LYS A 175 -0.52 2.46 -8.53
C LYS A 175 -0.98 1.52 -7.42
N THR A 176 -1.03 2.03 -6.20
CA THR A 176 -1.43 1.26 -5.02
C THR A 176 -2.20 2.17 -4.07
N GLY A 177 -3.27 1.65 -3.49
CA GLY A 177 -4.02 2.30 -2.42
C GLY A 177 -4.06 1.40 -1.19
N LEU A 178 -3.91 2.00 -0.01
CA LEU A 178 -4.16 1.41 1.29
C LEU A 178 -5.28 2.16 1.96
N VAL A 179 -6.24 1.44 2.51
CA VAL A 179 -7.30 1.98 3.39
C VAL A 179 -7.21 1.27 4.72
N ALA A 180 -7.18 2.03 5.80
CA ALA A 180 -7.10 1.55 7.18
C ALA A 180 -8.33 2.02 7.97
N LYS A 181 -8.87 1.14 8.79
CA LYS A 181 -10.07 1.37 9.60
C LYS A 181 -9.92 0.76 10.99
N ASP A 182 -10.87 1.10 11.86
CA ASP A 182 -11.06 0.48 13.18
C ASP A 182 -9.75 0.47 13.98
N PHE A 183 -9.32 1.66 14.40
CA PHE A 183 -8.06 1.83 15.10
C PHE A 183 -8.16 1.47 16.59
N GLU A 184 -7.12 0.80 17.09
CA GLU A 184 -6.90 0.53 18.50
C GLU A 184 -5.50 0.97 18.88
N ASN A 185 -5.38 1.91 19.79
CA ASN A 185 -4.09 2.52 20.19
C ASN A 185 -3.25 3.01 18.99
N GLY A 186 -3.91 3.59 17.99
CA GLY A 186 -3.28 4.09 16.76
C GLY A 186 -2.90 3.02 15.73
N ILE A 187 -3.16 1.73 16.02
CA ILE A 187 -2.89 0.60 15.14
C ILE A 187 -4.19 0.21 14.42
N PRO A 188 -4.21 0.15 13.09
CA PRO A 188 -5.41 -0.24 12.36
C PRO A 188 -5.75 -1.72 12.56
N LYS A 189 -7.04 -2.02 12.77
CA LYS A 189 -7.56 -3.39 12.88
C LYS A 189 -7.94 -3.98 11.53
N ASP A 190 -8.42 -3.16 10.61
CA ASP A 190 -8.83 -3.57 9.26
C ASP A 190 -8.06 -2.76 8.23
N VAL A 191 -7.32 -3.45 7.36
CA VAL A 191 -6.49 -2.83 6.33
C VAL A 191 -6.68 -3.51 5.00
N LEU A 192 -7.07 -2.74 3.99
CA LEU A 192 -7.17 -3.20 2.61
C LEU A 192 -6.11 -2.50 1.75
N ILE A 193 -5.26 -3.30 1.10
CA ILE A 193 -4.26 -2.82 0.15
C ILE A 193 -4.59 -3.36 -1.24
N LYS A 194 -4.75 -2.46 -2.20
CA LYS A 194 -5.11 -2.81 -3.58
C LYS A 194 -4.12 -2.21 -4.57
N ASN A 195 -3.59 -3.04 -5.45
CA ASN A 195 -2.82 -2.58 -6.59
C ASN A 195 -3.74 -2.36 -7.79
N TYR A 196 -3.52 -1.27 -8.53
CA TYR A 196 -4.35 -0.88 -9.68
C TYR A 196 -3.71 -1.22 -11.02
N ASN A 197 -2.41 -1.43 -11.02
CA ASN A 197 -1.62 -1.83 -12.20
C ASN A 197 -1.20 -3.31 -12.16
N PHE A 198 -1.61 -4.04 -11.14
CA PHE A 198 -1.25 -5.42 -10.90
C PHE A 198 -2.37 -6.13 -10.11
N LYS A 199 -2.78 -7.32 -10.51
CA LYS A 199 -3.87 -8.05 -9.84
C LYS A 199 -3.39 -8.63 -8.50
N LEU A 200 -3.17 -7.77 -7.53
CA LEU A 200 -2.80 -8.12 -6.16
C LEU A 200 -3.64 -7.31 -5.17
N THR A 201 -4.27 -8.00 -4.25
CA THR A 201 -5.00 -7.42 -3.12
C THR A 201 -4.57 -8.12 -1.84
N LEU A 202 -4.36 -7.36 -0.76
CA LEU A 202 -4.15 -7.86 0.59
C LEU A 202 -5.25 -7.29 1.48
N HIS A 203 -5.91 -8.16 2.25
CA HIS A 203 -6.85 -7.77 3.30
C HIS A 203 -6.33 -8.30 4.62
N LEU A 204 -6.14 -7.43 5.60
CA LEU A 204 -5.50 -7.73 6.87
C LEU A 204 -6.45 -7.35 8.01
N ILE A 205 -6.75 -8.29 8.89
CA ILE A 205 -7.54 -8.10 10.10
C ILE A 205 -6.65 -8.40 11.30
N LYS A 206 -6.46 -7.42 12.19
CA LYS A 206 -5.64 -7.56 13.40
C LYS A 206 -6.21 -8.64 14.32
N LEU A 207 -5.35 -9.51 14.83
CA LEU A 207 -5.65 -10.54 15.82
C LEU A 207 -5.44 -10.04 17.24
#